data_ece3dda4b7a9b00b53f2875dd8305345
#
_entry.id   ece3dda4b7a9b00b53f2875dd8305345
#
_cell.length_a   1.000
_cell.length_b   1.000
_cell.length_c   1.000
_cell.angle_alpha   90.00
_cell.angle_beta   90.00
_cell.angle_gamma   90.00
#
_symmetry.space_group_name_H-M   'P 1'
#
loop_
_entity.id
_entity.type
_entity.pdbx_description
1 polymer ?
#
loop_
_entity_poly.entity_id
_entity_poly.type
_entity_poly.pdbx_seq_one_letter_code
_entity_poly.pdbx_strand_id
1 'polypeptide(L)'
;MNCTALVLLLAVTAAAPDTLVICPSEFRSALAPWEEYRRRQGHEIVILPPLDRPEQLQATIAHVAQSGTLKHLVLIGDVPNAAAMYAAQRQLTVPTHYRPANINTRWGSEPTIATDMPYADLDSDGTPDLAVGRIPADNPHELAAVVRKILRYERAPPRNSDRRLNVVSGAGGFGALTDMIVEAAARQVMRQTVPKDFEVRRISANPTSPDSPPPGQLRPYICRQLSASGFAWIYLGHGRPTELDRVPAATGREPMLSVDDVPGLRCTAPCPLAVLVACYTGAFDADRDCLAEELVVAENGPIAAVAATRVTMPYGNTVLGYELLRACFHDRPATLGDVLRLAQSRTLASAADDPMRPSLDGLARGISPPPVDLAAERREHVAMYHLLGDPLLRLRYVAEEVADASIQADEETVTVK
;
A
#
# COMPACT_ATOMS: atom_id res chain seq x y z
N MET A 1 21.83 -21.61 -32.40
CA MET A 1 20.60 -22.41 -32.31
C MET A 1 19.50 -21.47 -31.92
N ASN A 2 18.58 -21.24 -32.87
CA ASN A 2 17.51 -20.25 -32.73
C ASN A 2 16.42 -20.77 -31.77
N CYS A 3 16.25 -20.14 -30.63
CA CYS A 3 15.07 -20.31 -29.82
C CYS A 3 13.98 -19.36 -30.38
N THR A 4 13.18 -19.90 -31.27
CA THR A 4 11.97 -19.23 -31.77
C THR A 4 10.92 -19.27 -30.65
N ALA A 5 10.63 -18.17 -30.03
CA ALA A 5 9.54 -18.02 -29.09
C ALA A 5 8.23 -18.36 -29.82
N LEU A 6 7.53 -19.37 -29.35
CA LEU A 6 6.22 -19.77 -29.85
C LEU A 6 5.19 -18.70 -29.44
N VAL A 7 4.96 -17.73 -30.31
CA VAL A 7 3.82 -16.79 -30.21
C VAL A 7 2.58 -17.59 -30.61
N LEU A 8 1.81 -18.06 -29.64
CA LEU A 8 0.48 -18.59 -29.88
C LEU A 8 -0.44 -17.46 -30.33
N LEU A 9 -0.67 -17.32 -31.63
CA LEU A 9 -1.76 -16.50 -32.19
C LEU A 9 -3.09 -17.19 -31.84
N LEU A 10 -3.71 -16.79 -30.74
CA LEU A 10 -5.13 -17.03 -30.50
C LEU A 10 -5.91 -15.91 -31.17
N ALA A 11 -6.26 -16.09 -32.44
CA ALA A 11 -7.26 -15.30 -33.14
C ALA A 11 -8.65 -15.77 -32.70
N VAL A 12 -9.10 -15.31 -31.54
CA VAL A 12 -10.51 -15.23 -31.18
C VAL A 12 -10.78 -13.74 -31.02
N THR A 13 -11.92 -13.26 -31.48
CA THR A 13 -12.42 -11.89 -31.27
C THR A 13 -12.73 -11.64 -29.78
N ALA A 14 -11.74 -11.85 -28.93
CA ALA A 14 -11.80 -11.47 -27.53
C ALA A 14 -11.56 -9.98 -27.45
N ALA A 15 -12.34 -9.30 -26.61
CA ALA A 15 -12.10 -7.89 -26.29
C ALA A 15 -10.65 -7.72 -25.81
N ALA A 16 -10.03 -6.60 -26.18
CA ALA A 16 -8.66 -6.34 -25.76
C ALA A 16 -8.58 -6.24 -24.22
N PRO A 17 -7.56 -6.84 -23.58
CA PRO A 17 -7.51 -6.96 -22.12
C PRO A 17 -7.34 -5.59 -21.45
N ASP A 18 -8.08 -5.38 -20.37
CA ASP A 18 -7.91 -4.25 -19.47
C ASP A 18 -7.03 -4.60 -18.26
N THR A 19 -6.85 -5.91 -18.02
CA THR A 19 -6.12 -6.45 -16.87
C THR A 19 -5.15 -7.55 -17.30
N LEU A 20 -3.88 -7.37 -16.94
CA LEU A 20 -2.85 -8.39 -17.09
C LEU A 20 -2.48 -8.94 -15.71
N VAL A 21 -2.42 -10.27 -15.59
CA VAL A 21 -1.98 -10.96 -14.39
C VAL A 21 -0.73 -11.76 -14.71
N ILE A 22 0.34 -11.53 -13.97
CA ILE A 22 1.55 -12.37 -14.01
C ILE A 22 1.44 -13.35 -12.86
N CYS A 23 1.32 -14.65 -13.21
CA CYS A 23 0.98 -15.69 -12.23
C CYS A 23 1.70 -16.99 -12.54
N PRO A 24 2.52 -17.51 -11.62
CA PRO A 24 3.04 -18.88 -11.70
C PRO A 24 1.91 -19.90 -11.87
N SER A 25 2.19 -20.97 -12.60
CA SER A 25 1.18 -22.00 -12.94
C SER A 25 0.55 -22.64 -11.70
N GLU A 26 1.32 -22.82 -10.65
CA GLU A 26 0.95 -23.44 -9.38
C GLU A 26 -0.12 -22.64 -8.61
N PHE A 27 -0.18 -21.33 -8.83
CA PHE A 27 -1.16 -20.44 -8.21
C PHE A 27 -2.51 -20.40 -8.95
N ARG A 28 -2.60 -20.93 -10.17
CA ARG A 28 -3.78 -20.80 -11.05
C ARG A 28 -5.08 -21.28 -10.39
N SER A 29 -5.07 -22.41 -9.70
CA SER A 29 -6.26 -22.95 -9.05
C SER A 29 -6.71 -22.08 -7.85
N ALA A 30 -5.76 -21.53 -7.09
CA ALA A 30 -6.07 -20.64 -5.97
C ALA A 30 -6.56 -19.26 -6.43
N LEU A 31 -6.11 -18.80 -7.60
CA LEU A 31 -6.51 -17.54 -8.21
C LEU A 31 -7.90 -17.61 -8.90
N ALA A 32 -8.33 -18.79 -9.35
CA ALA A 32 -9.54 -18.96 -10.17
C ALA A 32 -10.81 -18.27 -9.60
N PRO A 33 -11.13 -18.32 -8.28
CA PRO A 33 -12.29 -17.61 -7.75
C PRO A 33 -12.21 -16.08 -7.87
N TRP A 34 -11.00 -15.51 -7.80
CA TRP A 34 -10.74 -14.08 -8.03
C TRP A 34 -10.93 -13.74 -9.52
N GLU A 35 -10.35 -14.53 -10.43
CA GLU A 35 -10.51 -14.36 -11.88
C GLU A 35 -11.98 -14.36 -12.29
N GLU A 36 -12.76 -15.36 -11.85
CA GLU A 36 -14.17 -15.44 -12.11
C GLU A 36 -14.94 -14.22 -11.58
N TYR A 37 -14.61 -13.76 -10.38
CA TYR A 37 -15.23 -12.60 -9.76
C TYR A 37 -14.95 -11.32 -10.54
N ARG A 38 -13.69 -11.07 -10.94
CA ARG A 38 -13.30 -9.89 -11.73
C ARG A 38 -13.90 -9.90 -13.13
N ARG A 39 -13.97 -11.06 -13.80
CA ARG A 39 -14.65 -11.20 -15.09
C ARG A 39 -16.15 -10.87 -14.99
N ARG A 40 -16.82 -11.27 -13.91
CA ARG A 40 -18.23 -10.88 -13.67
C ARG A 40 -18.39 -9.38 -13.43
N GLN A 41 -17.37 -8.69 -13.02
CA GLN A 41 -17.34 -7.22 -12.90
C GLN A 41 -17.06 -6.52 -14.24
N GLY A 42 -16.83 -7.27 -15.31
CA GLY A 42 -16.61 -6.76 -16.67
C GLY A 42 -15.14 -6.59 -17.04
N HIS A 43 -14.19 -7.13 -16.24
CA HIS A 43 -12.77 -7.10 -16.59
C HIS A 43 -12.41 -8.15 -17.63
N GLU A 44 -11.66 -7.74 -18.66
CA GLU A 44 -11.05 -8.62 -19.65
C GLU A 44 -9.63 -8.97 -19.22
N ILE A 45 -9.45 -10.19 -18.71
CA ILE A 45 -8.23 -10.62 -18.03
C ILE A 45 -7.40 -11.54 -18.91
N VAL A 46 -6.12 -11.23 -19.07
CA VAL A 46 -5.09 -12.13 -19.59
C VAL A 46 -4.16 -12.53 -18.47
N ILE A 47 -3.81 -13.83 -18.38
CA ILE A 47 -2.90 -14.35 -17.38
C ILE A 47 -1.72 -15.00 -18.06
N LEU A 48 -0.51 -14.50 -17.77
CA LEU A 48 0.77 -14.99 -18.29
C LEU A 48 1.64 -15.54 -17.16
N PRO A 49 2.51 -16.52 -17.45
CA PRO A 49 3.52 -16.96 -16.49
C PRO A 49 4.57 -15.86 -16.28
N PRO A 50 5.27 -15.83 -15.12
CA PRO A 50 6.41 -14.96 -14.92
C PRO A 50 7.57 -15.35 -15.87
N LEU A 51 8.48 -14.40 -16.09
CA LEU A 51 9.73 -14.57 -16.78
C LEU A 51 10.88 -14.37 -15.79
N ASP A 52 12.04 -14.99 -16.07
CA ASP A 52 13.18 -14.97 -15.13
C ASP A 52 13.81 -13.58 -14.94
N ARG A 53 13.71 -12.72 -15.95
CA ARG A 53 14.32 -11.38 -15.93
C ARG A 53 13.29 -10.27 -16.00
N PRO A 54 13.43 -9.25 -15.15
CA PRO A 54 12.47 -8.14 -15.10
C PRO A 54 12.35 -7.38 -16.43
N GLU A 55 13.46 -7.23 -17.20
CA GLU A 55 13.43 -6.52 -18.48
C GLU A 55 12.59 -7.28 -19.53
N GLN A 56 12.64 -8.62 -19.50
CA GLN A 56 11.83 -9.44 -20.42
C GLN A 56 10.36 -9.38 -20.06
N LEU A 57 10.05 -9.38 -18.76
CA LEU A 57 8.69 -9.23 -18.26
C LEU A 57 8.15 -7.85 -18.62
N GLN A 58 8.92 -6.78 -18.43
CA GLN A 58 8.56 -5.41 -18.83
C GLN A 58 8.25 -5.32 -20.32
N ALA A 59 9.08 -5.90 -21.18
CA ALA A 59 8.85 -5.92 -22.62
C ALA A 59 7.55 -6.67 -23.00
N THR A 60 7.24 -7.76 -22.29
CA THR A 60 5.98 -8.50 -22.48
C THR A 60 4.77 -7.67 -22.05
N ILE A 61 4.84 -6.99 -20.90
CA ILE A 61 3.77 -6.09 -20.42
C ILE A 61 3.54 -4.96 -21.43
N ALA A 62 4.61 -4.32 -21.90
CA ALA A 62 4.54 -3.26 -22.91
C ALA A 62 3.92 -3.77 -24.23
N HIS A 63 4.21 -5.01 -24.64
CA HIS A 63 3.60 -5.61 -25.83
C HIS A 63 2.08 -5.82 -25.65
N VAL A 64 1.64 -6.33 -24.50
CA VAL A 64 0.19 -6.47 -24.20
C VAL A 64 -0.50 -5.11 -24.16
N ALA A 65 0.17 -4.10 -23.61
CA ALA A 65 -0.34 -2.73 -23.52
C ALA A 65 -0.54 -2.05 -24.87
N GLN A 66 0.08 -2.54 -25.96
CA GLN A 66 -0.14 -2.01 -27.33
C GLN A 66 -1.60 -2.10 -27.80
N SER A 67 -2.43 -2.94 -27.15
CA SER A 67 -3.87 -2.95 -27.38
C SER A 67 -4.55 -1.62 -27.03
N GLY A 68 -3.93 -0.78 -26.21
CA GLY A 68 -4.42 0.52 -25.73
C GLY A 68 -5.51 0.44 -24.66
N THR A 69 -5.85 -0.76 -24.19
CA THR A 69 -6.94 -0.98 -23.21
C THR A 69 -6.42 -1.38 -21.82
N LEU A 70 -5.16 -1.78 -21.71
CA LEU A 70 -4.56 -2.24 -20.45
C LEU A 70 -4.53 -1.11 -19.42
N LYS A 71 -5.03 -1.38 -18.22
CA LYS A 71 -5.11 -0.44 -17.10
C LYS A 71 -4.52 -0.99 -15.81
N HIS A 72 -4.63 -2.32 -15.60
CA HIS A 72 -4.26 -2.95 -14.35
C HIS A 72 -3.24 -4.07 -14.58
N LEU A 73 -2.24 -4.12 -13.69
CA LEU A 73 -1.25 -5.19 -13.64
C LEU A 73 -1.26 -5.82 -12.24
N VAL A 74 -1.46 -7.13 -12.19
CA VAL A 74 -1.44 -7.92 -10.96
C VAL A 74 -0.24 -8.86 -10.99
N LEU A 75 0.65 -8.74 -10.01
CA LEU A 75 1.81 -9.61 -9.84
C LEU A 75 1.51 -10.61 -8.71
N ILE A 76 1.47 -11.91 -9.03
CA ILE A 76 1.18 -12.97 -8.05
C ILE A 76 2.46 -13.70 -7.69
N GLY A 77 2.86 -13.58 -6.46
CA GLY A 77 4.08 -14.17 -5.91
C GLY A 77 5.04 -13.12 -5.39
N ASP A 78 5.94 -13.58 -4.56
CA ASP A 78 7.01 -12.79 -3.99
C ASP A 78 8.15 -12.53 -4.99
N VAL A 79 9.23 -11.88 -4.56
CA VAL A 79 10.41 -11.57 -5.38
C VAL A 79 11.47 -12.66 -5.21
N PRO A 80 12.14 -13.13 -6.29
CA PRO A 80 13.27 -14.03 -6.16
C PRO A 80 14.40 -13.31 -5.41
N ASN A 81 14.78 -13.85 -4.27
CA ASN A 81 15.91 -13.34 -3.49
C ASN A 81 17.15 -14.23 -3.72
N ALA A 82 18.16 -13.65 -4.38
CA ALA A 82 19.42 -14.36 -4.67
C ALA A 82 20.28 -14.64 -3.41
N ALA A 83 20.06 -13.89 -2.34
CA ALA A 83 20.82 -14.00 -1.08
C ALA A 83 20.11 -14.87 -0.02
N ALA A 84 18.84 -15.25 -0.24
CA ALA A 84 18.07 -15.94 0.77
C ALA A 84 18.53 -17.37 0.98
N MET A 85 18.89 -17.71 2.21
CA MET A 85 19.14 -19.06 2.69
C MET A 85 17.91 -19.99 2.51
N TYR A 86 16.76 -19.41 2.18
CA TYR A 86 15.46 -20.05 1.93
C TYR A 86 15.02 -20.00 0.44
N ALA A 87 15.93 -19.73 -0.50
CA ALA A 87 15.63 -19.67 -1.94
C ALA A 87 14.90 -20.91 -2.47
N ALA A 88 15.06 -22.07 -1.84
CA ALA A 88 14.31 -23.27 -2.17
C ALA A 88 12.82 -23.20 -1.78
N GLN A 89 12.41 -22.31 -0.89
CA GLN A 89 11.02 -22.11 -0.46
C GLN A 89 10.28 -21.05 -1.28
N ARG A 90 11.00 -20.15 -1.94
CA ARG A 90 10.43 -19.09 -2.81
C ARG A 90 10.49 -19.50 -4.28
N GLN A 91 9.86 -20.62 -4.65
CA GLN A 91 9.83 -21.10 -6.05
C GLN A 91 8.79 -20.39 -6.91
N LEU A 92 7.82 -19.72 -6.29
CA LEU A 92 6.66 -19.12 -6.95
C LEU A 92 6.78 -17.59 -6.97
N THR A 93 7.77 -17.08 -7.70
CA THR A 93 8.18 -15.67 -7.64
C THR A 93 7.94 -14.94 -8.96
N VAL A 94 7.79 -13.60 -8.85
CA VAL A 94 7.76 -12.65 -9.97
C VAL A 94 8.87 -11.64 -9.76
N PRO A 95 9.83 -11.49 -10.69
CA PRO A 95 10.97 -10.60 -10.51
C PRO A 95 10.53 -9.13 -10.37
N THR A 96 11.38 -8.33 -9.74
CA THR A 96 11.26 -6.88 -9.63
C THR A 96 12.48 -6.18 -10.20
N HIS A 97 12.38 -4.89 -10.48
CA HIS A 97 13.50 -4.06 -10.89
C HIS A 97 14.25 -3.48 -9.69
N TYR A 98 15.51 -3.11 -9.92
CA TYR A 98 16.33 -2.36 -8.96
C TYR A 98 16.81 -1.08 -9.61
N ARG A 99 16.37 0.08 -9.07
CA ARG A 99 16.79 1.40 -9.52
C ARG A 99 17.82 2.00 -8.57
N PRO A 100 18.81 2.79 -9.04
CA PRO A 100 19.76 3.46 -8.15
C PRO A 100 19.05 4.39 -7.16
N ALA A 101 19.47 4.35 -5.91
CA ALA A 101 19.08 5.29 -4.86
C ALA A 101 20.16 6.37 -4.71
N ASN A 102 19.78 7.64 -4.75
CA ASN A 102 20.70 8.77 -4.66
C ASN A 102 20.44 9.67 -3.44
N ILE A 103 19.18 9.79 -3.03
CA ILE A 103 18.78 10.62 -1.88
C ILE A 103 18.84 9.79 -0.60
N ASN A 104 18.23 8.62 -0.58
CA ASN A 104 18.08 7.77 0.61
C ASN A 104 19.39 7.21 1.11
N THR A 105 20.35 6.96 0.22
CA THR A 105 21.71 6.48 0.60
C THR A 105 22.42 7.38 1.59
N ARG A 106 22.12 8.68 1.58
CA ARG A 106 22.66 9.64 2.57
C ARG A 106 22.19 9.37 4.00
N TRP A 107 21.12 8.59 4.12
CA TRP A 107 20.48 8.24 5.39
C TRP A 107 20.61 6.75 5.72
N GLY A 108 21.54 6.07 5.05
CA GLY A 108 21.87 4.68 5.33
C GLY A 108 21.00 3.64 4.63
N SER A 109 20.31 4.04 3.57
CA SER A 109 19.62 3.09 2.69
C SER A 109 20.61 2.32 1.81
N GLU A 110 20.16 1.20 1.27
CA GLU A 110 20.85 0.45 0.22
C GLU A 110 21.00 1.31 -1.05
N PRO A 111 22.03 1.03 -1.88
CA PRO A 111 22.31 1.79 -3.09
C PRO A 111 21.24 1.57 -4.20
N THR A 112 20.31 0.63 -4.00
CA THR A 112 19.27 0.31 -4.96
C THR A 112 17.89 0.23 -4.30
N ILE A 113 16.87 0.69 -5.03
CA ILE A 113 15.45 0.60 -4.65
C ILE A 113 14.83 -0.55 -5.40
N ALA A 114 14.32 -1.56 -4.68
CA ALA A 114 13.47 -2.59 -5.27
C ALA A 114 12.13 -1.94 -5.66
N THR A 115 11.70 -2.13 -6.91
CA THR A 115 10.55 -1.41 -7.46
C THR A 115 9.87 -2.12 -8.62
N ASP A 116 8.55 -2.22 -8.55
CA ASP A 116 7.70 -2.68 -9.65
C ASP A 116 7.25 -1.51 -10.58
N MET A 117 7.66 -0.28 -10.26
CA MET A 117 7.30 0.92 -11.02
C MET A 117 7.64 0.84 -12.52
N PRO A 118 8.79 0.24 -12.97
CA PRO A 118 9.08 0.10 -14.40
C PRO A 118 8.08 -0.74 -15.18
N TYR A 119 7.33 -1.61 -14.51
CA TYR A 119 6.23 -2.35 -15.14
C TYR A 119 5.00 -1.48 -15.40
N ALA A 120 4.85 -0.41 -14.62
CA ALA A 120 3.73 0.53 -14.75
C ALA A 120 4.00 1.65 -15.75
N ASP A 121 5.26 1.98 -15.99
CA ASP A 121 5.75 3.11 -16.81
C ASP A 121 6.00 2.60 -18.23
N LEU A 122 5.01 2.74 -19.11
CA LEU A 122 5.02 2.15 -20.45
C LEU A 122 5.82 2.98 -21.46
N ASP A 123 5.86 4.29 -21.28
CA ASP A 123 6.54 5.23 -22.17
C ASP A 123 7.90 5.71 -21.62
N SER A 124 8.27 5.26 -20.42
CA SER A 124 9.55 5.57 -19.75
C SER A 124 9.72 7.04 -19.37
N ASP A 125 8.62 7.74 -19.09
CA ASP A 125 8.64 9.13 -18.62
C ASP A 125 8.81 9.24 -17.08
N GLY A 126 8.77 8.11 -16.39
CA GLY A 126 8.91 7.99 -14.94
C GLY A 126 7.59 8.08 -14.19
N THR A 127 6.45 8.22 -14.90
CA THR A 127 5.10 8.29 -14.34
C THR A 127 4.35 6.98 -14.59
N PRO A 128 3.57 6.44 -13.64
CA PRO A 128 2.85 5.20 -13.87
C PRO A 128 1.63 5.38 -14.80
N ASP A 129 1.60 4.62 -15.89
CA ASP A 129 0.45 4.47 -16.79
C ASP A 129 -0.53 3.42 -16.27
N LEU A 130 -0.01 2.35 -15.68
CA LEU A 130 -0.79 1.23 -15.15
C LEU A 130 -0.93 1.28 -13.63
N ALA A 131 -2.08 0.85 -13.16
CA ALA A 131 -2.30 0.55 -11.74
C ALA A 131 -1.72 -0.83 -11.41
N VAL A 132 -0.65 -0.88 -10.62
CA VAL A 132 0.07 -2.12 -10.28
C VAL A 132 -0.16 -2.50 -8.83
N GLY A 133 -0.33 -3.80 -8.56
CA GLY A 133 -0.32 -4.37 -7.22
C GLY A 133 0.33 -5.75 -7.21
N ARG A 134 1.06 -6.06 -6.14
CA ARG A 134 1.68 -7.36 -5.89
C ARG A 134 0.93 -8.09 -4.80
N ILE A 135 0.53 -9.34 -5.03
CA ILE A 135 0.03 -10.25 -4.00
C ILE A 135 1.20 -11.18 -3.64
N PRO A 136 1.90 -10.92 -2.54
CA PRO A 136 3.19 -11.55 -2.22
C PRO A 136 2.99 -12.90 -1.53
N ALA A 137 2.25 -13.82 -2.16
CA ALA A 137 2.00 -15.15 -1.61
C ALA A 137 3.16 -16.11 -1.94
N ASP A 138 3.62 -16.86 -0.96
CA ASP A 138 4.67 -17.87 -1.09
C ASP A 138 4.14 -19.23 -1.56
N ASN A 139 2.85 -19.47 -1.38
CA ASN A 139 2.21 -20.73 -1.69
C ASN A 139 0.71 -20.58 -2.03
N PRO A 140 0.10 -21.58 -2.68
CA PRO A 140 -1.31 -21.53 -3.05
C PRO A 140 -2.30 -21.36 -1.88
N HIS A 141 -1.94 -21.79 -0.67
CA HIS A 141 -2.79 -21.66 0.51
C HIS A 141 -2.90 -20.19 0.94
N GLU A 142 -1.79 -19.45 0.96
CA GLU A 142 -1.76 -18.02 1.24
C GLU A 142 -2.53 -17.23 0.18
N LEU A 143 -2.28 -17.49 -1.12
CA LEU A 143 -3.04 -16.85 -2.18
C LEU A 143 -4.55 -17.10 -2.03
N ALA A 144 -4.96 -18.33 -1.71
CA ALA A 144 -6.37 -18.65 -1.48
C ALA A 144 -6.95 -17.88 -0.28
N ALA A 145 -6.16 -17.65 0.79
CA ALA A 145 -6.58 -16.84 1.93
C ALA A 145 -6.77 -15.37 1.54
N VAL A 146 -5.83 -14.79 0.78
CA VAL A 146 -5.95 -13.42 0.24
C VAL A 146 -7.16 -13.30 -0.66
N VAL A 147 -7.37 -14.22 -1.59
CA VAL A 147 -8.53 -14.23 -2.49
C VAL A 147 -9.84 -14.29 -1.70
N ARG A 148 -9.97 -15.19 -0.72
CA ARG A 148 -11.16 -15.25 0.16
C ARG A 148 -11.40 -13.92 0.88
N LYS A 149 -10.33 -13.27 1.36
CA LYS A 149 -10.39 -11.98 2.05
C LYS A 149 -10.90 -10.88 1.13
N ILE A 150 -10.38 -10.78 -0.10
CA ILE A 150 -10.83 -9.83 -1.13
C ILE A 150 -12.33 -10.01 -1.43
N LEU A 151 -12.77 -11.23 -1.72
CA LEU A 151 -14.16 -11.52 -2.03
C LEU A 151 -15.10 -11.21 -0.84
N ARG A 152 -14.67 -11.52 0.38
CA ARG A 152 -15.42 -11.19 1.61
C ARG A 152 -15.51 -9.68 1.81
N TYR A 153 -14.43 -8.95 1.58
CA TYR A 153 -14.38 -7.49 1.72
C TYR A 153 -15.36 -6.80 0.76
N GLU A 154 -15.31 -7.11 -0.52
CA GLU A 154 -16.15 -6.45 -1.53
C GLU A 154 -17.63 -6.84 -1.46
N ARG A 155 -17.94 -8.06 -0.97
CA ARG A 155 -19.32 -8.55 -0.81
C ARG A 155 -19.98 -8.12 0.49
N ALA A 156 -19.21 -7.61 1.46
CA ALA A 156 -19.77 -7.18 2.73
C ALA A 156 -20.70 -5.97 2.54
N PRO A 157 -21.84 -5.89 3.26
CA PRO A 157 -22.69 -4.71 3.20
C PRO A 157 -21.96 -3.47 3.75
N PRO A 158 -22.33 -2.25 3.32
CA PRO A 158 -21.81 -1.00 3.90
C PRO A 158 -22.07 -0.94 5.40
N ARG A 159 -21.13 -0.34 6.15
CA ARG A 159 -21.20 -0.17 7.61
C ARG A 159 -20.70 1.22 8.01
N ASN A 160 -21.17 1.75 9.14
CA ASN A 160 -20.67 3.02 9.69
C ASN A 160 -19.15 2.98 9.96
N SER A 161 -18.60 1.79 10.28
CA SER A 161 -17.14 1.62 10.43
C SER A 161 -16.36 1.87 9.13
N ASP A 162 -16.99 1.82 7.96
CA ASP A 162 -16.35 2.14 6.69
C ASP A 162 -15.99 3.64 6.57
N ARG A 163 -16.55 4.49 7.45
CA ARG A 163 -16.16 5.89 7.63
C ARG A 163 -15.18 6.11 8.78
N ARG A 164 -14.44 5.08 9.18
CA ARG A 164 -13.43 5.20 10.25
C ARG A 164 -12.03 5.18 9.67
N LEU A 165 -11.24 6.16 10.09
CA LEU A 165 -9.83 6.25 9.82
C LEU A 165 -9.06 6.08 11.13
N ASN A 166 -8.26 5.02 11.22
CA ASN A 166 -7.40 4.76 12.36
C ASN A 166 -5.99 5.28 12.07
N VAL A 167 -5.44 6.11 12.94
CA VAL A 167 -4.13 6.74 12.75
C VAL A 167 -3.24 6.47 13.95
N VAL A 168 -2.04 5.97 13.69
CA VAL A 168 -1.02 5.72 14.70
C VAL A 168 0.21 6.55 14.39
N SER A 169 0.63 7.38 15.34
CA SER A 169 1.87 8.14 15.27
C SER A 169 2.96 7.47 16.08
N GLY A 170 4.13 7.26 15.47
CA GLY A 170 5.33 6.75 16.11
C GLY A 170 5.92 7.69 17.15
N ALA A 171 7.07 7.31 17.70
CA ALA A 171 7.71 8.03 18.80
C ALA A 171 8.41 9.36 18.39
N GLY A 172 8.48 9.66 17.07
CA GLY A 172 9.33 10.73 16.55
C GLY A 172 10.80 10.32 16.54
N GLY A 173 11.71 11.29 16.52
CA GLY A 173 13.16 11.00 16.58
C GLY A 173 14.01 11.82 15.62
N PHE A 174 13.41 12.77 14.90
CA PHE A 174 14.11 13.73 14.05
C PHE A 174 14.57 15.00 14.82
N GLY A 175 14.32 15.02 16.15
CA GLY A 175 14.49 16.17 17.01
C GLY A 175 13.19 16.94 17.26
N ALA A 176 13.03 17.51 18.46
CA ALA A 176 11.76 18.06 18.95
C ALA A 176 11.11 19.07 17.99
N LEU A 177 11.89 19.95 17.35
CA LEU A 177 11.38 20.93 16.41
C LEU A 177 10.89 20.27 15.12
N THR A 178 11.67 19.35 14.55
CA THR A 178 11.30 18.63 13.31
C THR A 178 10.09 17.74 13.54
N ASP A 179 10.03 17.03 14.67
CA ASP A 179 8.89 16.18 15.04
C ASP A 179 7.61 17.00 15.18
N MET A 180 7.68 18.19 15.81
CA MET A 180 6.54 19.10 15.91
C MET A 180 6.07 19.60 14.53
N ILE A 181 6.99 19.92 13.63
CA ILE A 181 6.67 20.40 12.27
C ILE A 181 6.03 19.27 11.45
N VAL A 182 6.60 18.06 11.47
CA VAL A 182 6.08 16.88 10.76
C VAL A 182 4.68 16.54 11.28
N GLU A 183 4.47 16.55 12.59
CA GLU A 183 3.15 16.30 13.18
C GLU A 183 2.13 17.39 12.81
N ALA A 184 2.52 18.67 12.78
CA ALA A 184 1.66 19.77 12.37
C ALA A 184 1.29 19.65 10.87
N ALA A 185 2.24 19.29 10.00
CA ALA A 185 2.01 19.04 8.58
C ALA A 185 1.04 17.85 8.37
N ALA A 186 1.25 16.74 9.06
CA ALA A 186 0.35 15.59 9.00
C ALA A 186 -1.08 15.94 9.45
N ARG A 187 -1.23 16.68 10.55
CA ARG A 187 -2.54 17.18 11.01
C ARG A 187 -3.19 18.11 9.99
N GLN A 188 -2.44 18.96 9.33
CA GLN A 188 -2.94 19.87 8.30
C GLN A 188 -3.40 19.11 7.06
N VAL A 189 -2.60 18.15 6.58
CA VAL A 189 -2.94 17.25 5.47
C VAL A 189 -4.28 16.56 5.78
N MET A 190 -4.40 15.91 6.93
CA MET A 190 -5.63 15.21 7.31
C MET A 190 -6.85 16.14 7.37
N ARG A 191 -6.71 17.35 7.93
CA ARG A 191 -7.82 18.31 7.99
C ARG A 191 -8.30 18.78 6.63
N GLN A 192 -7.42 18.83 5.64
CA GLN A 192 -7.76 19.29 4.30
C GLN A 192 -8.29 18.18 3.39
N THR A 193 -7.89 16.92 3.64
CA THR A 193 -8.21 15.80 2.73
C THR A 193 -9.29 14.87 3.27
N VAL A 194 -9.35 14.63 4.58
CA VAL A 194 -10.31 13.70 5.18
C VAL A 194 -11.68 14.37 5.32
N PRO A 195 -12.77 13.78 4.78
CA PRO A 195 -14.11 14.33 4.93
C PRO A 195 -14.54 14.43 6.40
N LYS A 196 -15.40 15.42 6.72
CA LYS A 196 -15.82 15.69 8.11
C LYS A 196 -16.68 14.59 8.72
N ASP A 197 -17.31 13.78 7.90
CA ASP A 197 -18.14 12.64 8.29
C ASP A 197 -17.32 11.37 8.62
N PHE A 198 -15.98 11.45 8.49
CA PHE A 198 -15.09 10.36 8.92
C PHE A 198 -14.73 10.49 10.40
N GLU A 199 -14.91 9.41 11.14
CA GLU A 199 -14.39 9.24 12.50
C GLU A 199 -12.88 9.01 12.44
N VAL A 200 -12.07 9.94 12.96
CA VAL A 200 -10.61 9.77 13.04
C VAL A 200 -10.20 9.37 14.44
N ARG A 201 -9.78 8.11 14.62
CA ARG A 201 -9.26 7.57 15.88
C ARG A 201 -7.74 7.61 15.88
N ARG A 202 -7.15 8.30 16.86
CA ARG A 202 -5.71 8.48 16.98
C ARG A 202 -5.12 7.66 18.11
N ILE A 203 -3.90 7.20 17.91
CA ILE A 203 -3.01 6.65 18.93
C ILE A 203 -1.65 7.32 18.71
N SER A 204 -0.98 7.75 19.78
CA SER A 204 0.35 8.35 19.73
C SER A 204 1.31 7.61 20.64
N ALA A 205 2.50 7.34 20.14
CA ALA A 205 3.60 6.82 20.98
C ALA A 205 4.27 7.92 21.82
N ASN A 206 3.97 9.20 21.57
CA ASN A 206 4.47 10.29 22.41
C ASN A 206 3.70 10.33 23.74
N PRO A 207 4.36 10.07 24.89
CA PRO A 207 3.69 10.00 26.19
C PRO A 207 3.01 11.30 26.63
N THR A 208 3.38 12.45 26.03
CA THR A 208 2.79 13.76 26.35
C THR A 208 1.56 14.08 25.49
N SER A 209 1.27 13.23 24.49
CA SER A 209 0.09 13.37 23.63
C SER A 209 -1.19 12.97 24.39
N PRO A 210 -2.31 13.70 24.21
CA PRO A 210 -3.62 13.27 24.74
C PRO A 210 -4.11 11.96 24.09
N ASP A 211 -3.56 11.59 22.93
CA ASP A 211 -3.88 10.35 22.21
C ASP A 211 -2.99 9.16 22.65
N SER A 212 -2.13 9.35 23.66
CA SER A 212 -1.25 8.30 24.16
C SER A 212 -2.01 7.33 25.08
N PRO A 213 -1.95 6.01 24.79
CA PRO A 213 -2.51 4.99 25.69
C PRO A 213 -1.77 4.99 27.05
N PRO A 214 -2.37 4.38 28.08
CA PRO A 214 -1.67 4.16 29.34
C PRO A 214 -0.35 3.40 29.16
N PRO A 215 0.66 3.65 30.02
CA PRO A 215 1.96 2.97 29.94
C PRO A 215 1.82 1.46 29.82
N GLY A 216 2.59 0.83 28.93
CA GLY A 216 2.57 -0.62 28.67
C GLY A 216 1.35 -1.12 27.88
N GLN A 217 0.45 -0.24 27.47
CA GLN A 217 -0.76 -0.62 26.71
C GLN A 217 -0.69 -0.29 25.22
N LEU A 218 0.38 0.38 24.75
CA LEU A 218 0.46 0.89 23.38
C LEU A 218 0.30 -0.23 22.34
N ARG A 219 1.12 -1.29 22.42
CA ARG A 219 1.08 -2.43 21.51
C ARG A 219 -0.29 -3.15 21.48
N PRO A 220 -0.90 -3.51 22.62
CA PRO A 220 -2.26 -4.04 22.64
C PRO A 220 -3.32 -3.10 22.03
N TYR A 221 -3.20 -1.78 22.22
CA TYR A 221 -4.12 -0.82 21.61
C TYR A 221 -3.97 -0.78 20.09
N ILE A 222 -2.75 -0.80 19.57
CA ILE A 222 -2.46 -0.84 18.13
C ILE A 222 -3.02 -2.12 17.50
N CYS A 223 -2.78 -3.30 18.09
CA CYS A 223 -3.31 -4.57 17.59
C CYS A 223 -4.84 -4.58 17.58
N ARG A 224 -5.50 -4.03 18.62
CA ARG A 224 -6.96 -3.90 18.65
C ARG A 224 -7.47 -2.93 17.58
N GLN A 225 -6.79 -1.79 17.39
CA GLN A 225 -7.19 -0.80 16.41
C GLN A 225 -7.02 -1.34 14.98
N LEU A 226 -5.92 -2.06 14.70
CA LEU A 226 -5.67 -2.70 13.42
C LEU A 226 -6.68 -3.84 13.14
N SER A 227 -7.09 -4.57 14.19
CA SER A 227 -8.12 -5.61 14.09
C SER A 227 -9.56 -5.06 13.96
N ALA A 228 -9.77 -3.79 14.24
CA ALA A 228 -11.08 -3.17 14.11
C ALA A 228 -11.41 -2.87 12.63
N SER A 229 -12.70 -3.00 12.27
CA SER A 229 -13.17 -2.55 10.95
C SER A 229 -12.88 -1.07 10.75
N GLY A 230 -12.60 -0.67 9.51
CA GLY A 230 -12.34 0.71 9.14
C GLY A 230 -12.04 0.85 7.66
N PHE A 231 -12.07 2.09 7.17
CA PHE A 231 -11.64 2.41 5.81
C PHE A 231 -10.13 2.15 5.65
N ALA A 232 -9.34 2.75 6.56
CA ALA A 232 -7.90 2.55 6.58
C ALA A 232 -7.33 2.61 8.00
N TRP A 233 -6.18 1.97 8.17
CA TRP A 233 -5.27 2.08 9.30
C TRP A 233 -3.96 2.66 8.80
N ILE A 234 -3.58 3.84 9.30
CA ILE A 234 -2.43 4.61 8.84
C ILE A 234 -1.41 4.68 9.97
N TYR A 235 -0.19 4.26 9.70
CA TYR A 235 0.94 4.44 10.58
C TYR A 235 1.90 5.50 10.02
N LEU A 236 2.35 6.41 10.87
CA LEU A 236 3.30 7.48 10.57
C LEU A 236 4.46 7.40 11.58
N GLY A 237 5.66 7.00 11.16
CA GLY A 237 6.80 6.87 12.07
C GLY A 237 7.99 6.15 11.45
N HIS A 238 8.87 5.63 12.31
CA HIS A 238 9.96 4.79 11.86
C HIS A 238 9.52 3.35 11.64
N GLY A 239 10.19 2.66 10.72
CA GLY A 239 9.96 1.26 10.42
C GLY A 239 11.24 0.54 10.07
N ARG A 240 11.15 -0.77 10.17
CA ARG A 240 12.13 -1.77 9.73
C ARG A 240 11.38 -2.85 8.94
N PRO A 241 12.06 -3.76 8.25
CA PRO A 241 11.37 -4.78 7.49
C PRO A 241 10.28 -5.53 8.29
N THR A 242 10.54 -5.84 9.55
CA THR A 242 9.68 -6.71 10.36
C THR A 242 9.00 -6.03 11.56
N GLU A 243 9.24 -4.73 11.78
CA GLU A 243 8.69 -4.04 12.96
C GLU A 243 8.53 -2.54 12.73
N LEU A 244 7.62 -1.94 13.47
CA LEU A 244 7.48 -0.50 13.61
C LEU A 244 8.37 0.02 14.76
N ASP A 245 8.29 1.34 15.03
CA ASP A 245 9.03 1.99 16.12
C ASP A 245 9.11 1.14 17.38
N ARG A 246 10.24 1.25 18.07
CA ARG A 246 10.43 0.68 19.40
C ARG A 246 10.22 1.75 20.48
N VAL A 247 9.38 1.45 21.42
CA VAL A 247 9.03 2.32 22.55
C VAL A 247 9.52 1.73 23.88
N PRO A 248 9.72 2.56 24.93
CA PRO A 248 10.05 2.05 26.25
C PRO A 248 8.98 1.08 26.77
N ALA A 249 9.43 -0.03 27.35
CA ALA A 249 8.63 -1.06 27.98
C ALA A 249 9.23 -1.47 29.33
N ALA A 250 8.56 -2.31 30.09
CA ALA A 250 9.01 -2.73 31.41
C ALA A 250 10.39 -3.45 31.39
N THR A 251 10.69 -4.15 30.28
CA THR A 251 11.93 -4.94 30.11
C THR A 251 12.85 -4.37 29.04
N GLY A 252 12.84 -3.03 28.81
CA GLY A 252 13.69 -2.38 27.82
C GLY A 252 12.90 -1.63 26.74
N ARG A 253 13.01 -2.00 25.49
CA ARG A 253 12.25 -1.40 24.38
C ARG A 253 11.59 -2.50 23.58
N GLU A 254 10.28 -2.34 23.32
CA GLU A 254 9.49 -3.27 22.52
C GLU A 254 8.98 -2.59 21.22
N PRO A 255 8.77 -3.33 20.14
CA PRO A 255 8.16 -2.78 18.93
C PRO A 255 6.70 -2.40 19.18
N MET A 256 6.26 -1.32 18.56
CA MET A 256 4.86 -0.91 18.57
C MET A 256 3.96 -1.94 17.87
N LEU A 257 4.46 -2.56 16.82
CA LEU A 257 3.89 -3.68 16.07
C LEU A 257 5.05 -4.41 15.37
N SER A 258 4.97 -5.73 15.29
CA SER A 258 5.93 -6.56 14.56
C SER A 258 5.23 -7.71 13.83
N VAL A 259 5.96 -8.43 12.98
CA VAL A 259 5.48 -9.65 12.31
C VAL A 259 4.97 -10.70 13.32
N ASP A 260 5.53 -10.75 14.53
CA ASP A 260 5.09 -11.68 15.59
C ASP A 260 3.67 -11.40 16.11
N ASP A 261 3.14 -10.19 15.87
CA ASP A 261 1.78 -9.83 16.27
C ASP A 261 0.73 -10.27 15.24
N VAL A 262 1.15 -10.45 13.98
CA VAL A 262 0.25 -10.70 12.86
C VAL A 262 -0.63 -11.94 13.04
N PRO A 263 -0.11 -13.09 13.53
CA PRO A 263 -0.95 -14.27 13.83
C PRO A 263 -2.04 -14.01 14.86
N GLY A 264 -1.84 -13.00 15.70
CA GLY A 264 -2.80 -12.57 16.73
C GLY A 264 -3.91 -11.64 16.24
N LEU A 265 -3.80 -11.09 15.03
CA LEU A 265 -4.81 -10.19 14.48
C LEU A 265 -6.15 -10.88 14.24
N ARG A 266 -7.22 -10.14 14.38
CA ARG A 266 -8.59 -10.61 14.22
C ARG A 266 -9.42 -9.59 13.47
N CYS A 267 -8.92 -9.16 12.30
CA CYS A 267 -9.67 -8.24 11.47
C CYS A 267 -11.03 -8.83 11.11
N THR A 268 -12.08 -8.20 11.59
CA THR A 268 -13.44 -8.52 11.16
C THR A 268 -13.73 -7.80 9.86
N ALA A 269 -14.42 -8.45 8.93
CA ALA A 269 -14.77 -7.80 7.68
C ALA A 269 -15.71 -6.61 7.90
N PRO A 270 -15.46 -5.47 7.23
CA PRO A 270 -14.38 -5.22 6.27
C PRO A 270 -13.06 -4.91 6.99
N CYS A 271 -11.99 -5.60 6.56
CA CYS A 271 -10.65 -5.33 7.05
C CYS A 271 -10.15 -3.98 6.52
N PRO A 272 -9.40 -3.19 7.30
CA PRO A 272 -8.89 -1.88 6.83
C PRO A 272 -7.80 -2.04 5.77
N LEU A 273 -7.60 -1.00 4.94
CA LEU A 273 -6.36 -0.80 4.20
C LEU A 273 -5.26 -0.38 5.17
N ALA A 274 -4.10 -1.03 5.16
CA ALA A 274 -2.93 -0.59 5.90
C ALA A 274 -2.10 0.40 5.05
N VAL A 275 -1.80 1.58 5.60
CA VAL A 275 -0.89 2.55 4.98
C VAL A 275 0.28 2.77 5.93
N LEU A 276 1.46 2.29 5.54
CA LEU A 276 2.66 2.30 6.36
C LEU A 276 3.60 3.41 5.86
N VAL A 277 3.45 4.60 6.40
CA VAL A 277 4.32 5.75 6.07
C VAL A 277 5.58 5.65 6.94
N ALA A 278 6.45 4.70 6.58
CA ALA A 278 7.64 4.32 7.33
C ALA A 278 8.66 3.60 6.45
N CYS A 279 9.94 3.64 6.84
CA CYS A 279 11.03 2.97 6.14
C CYS A 279 10.85 1.44 6.13
N TYR A 280 11.21 0.78 5.05
CA TYR A 280 11.38 -0.68 4.91
C TYR A 280 10.15 -1.55 5.17
N THR A 281 9.04 -1.02 5.61
CA THR A 281 7.87 -1.83 5.99
C THR A 281 7.25 -2.62 4.84
N GLY A 282 7.61 -2.29 3.58
CA GLY A 282 7.26 -2.97 2.36
C GLY A 282 8.48 -3.52 1.61
N ALA A 283 9.57 -3.88 2.31
CA ALA A 283 10.80 -4.42 1.71
C ALA A 283 10.60 -5.88 1.26
N PHE A 284 9.77 -6.07 0.26
CA PHE A 284 9.38 -7.38 -0.29
C PHE A 284 10.54 -8.14 -0.95
N ASP A 285 11.71 -7.51 -1.09
CA ASP A 285 12.96 -8.15 -1.54
C ASP A 285 13.91 -8.51 -0.38
N ALA A 286 13.45 -8.42 0.87
CA ALA A 286 14.22 -8.79 2.05
C ALA A 286 14.41 -10.32 2.15
N ASP A 287 15.31 -10.77 3.04
CA ASP A 287 15.61 -12.20 3.25
C ASP A 287 14.44 -13.01 3.79
N ARG A 288 13.43 -12.35 4.33
CA ARG A 288 12.17 -12.88 4.85
C ARG A 288 11.06 -11.87 4.63
N ASP A 289 9.84 -12.30 4.76
CA ASP A 289 8.68 -11.45 4.59
C ASP A 289 8.74 -10.21 5.48
N CYS A 290 8.46 -9.08 4.86
CA CYS A 290 8.35 -7.83 5.57
C CYS A 290 6.97 -7.71 6.26
N LEU A 291 6.84 -6.70 7.13
CA LEU A 291 5.60 -6.47 7.87
C LEU A 291 4.37 -6.32 6.96
N ALA A 292 4.50 -5.63 5.83
CA ALA A 292 3.38 -5.44 4.91
C ALA A 292 2.99 -6.74 4.18
N GLU A 293 3.93 -7.62 3.84
CA GLU A 293 3.66 -8.95 3.28
C GLU A 293 2.90 -9.81 4.27
N GLU A 294 3.43 -9.98 5.49
CA GLU A 294 2.77 -10.74 6.56
C GLU A 294 1.35 -10.23 6.84
N LEU A 295 1.16 -8.90 6.91
CA LEU A 295 -0.17 -8.30 7.11
C LEU A 295 -1.14 -8.66 5.98
N VAL A 296 -0.69 -8.69 4.74
CA VAL A 296 -1.54 -8.94 3.57
C VAL A 296 -1.84 -10.43 3.40
N VAL A 297 -0.87 -11.32 3.60
CA VAL A 297 -1.09 -12.77 3.44
C VAL A 297 -1.89 -13.37 4.60
N ALA A 298 -1.85 -12.75 5.79
CA ALA A 298 -2.65 -13.19 6.93
C ALA A 298 -4.15 -13.20 6.63
N GLU A 299 -4.84 -14.31 6.92
CA GLU A 299 -6.28 -14.45 6.68
C GLU A 299 -7.12 -13.40 7.41
N ASN A 300 -6.71 -13.01 8.62
CA ASN A 300 -7.36 -12.02 9.45
C ASN A 300 -6.54 -10.71 9.56
N GLY A 301 -5.69 -10.43 8.58
CA GLY A 301 -4.95 -9.18 8.45
C GLY A 301 -5.68 -8.13 7.60
N PRO A 302 -5.08 -6.96 7.39
CA PRO A 302 -5.56 -5.92 6.48
C PRO A 302 -5.84 -6.45 5.07
N ILE A 303 -6.73 -5.73 4.35
CA ILE A 303 -7.13 -6.15 3.00
C ILE A 303 -6.02 -5.96 1.96
N ALA A 304 -5.20 -4.96 2.17
CA ALA A 304 -4.04 -4.60 1.36
C ALA A 304 -3.12 -3.70 2.18
N ALA A 305 -1.89 -3.48 1.72
CA ALA A 305 -0.95 -2.54 2.32
C ALA A 305 -0.33 -1.62 1.27
N VAL A 306 -0.13 -0.34 1.62
CA VAL A 306 0.73 0.60 0.89
C VAL A 306 1.96 0.85 1.77
N ALA A 307 3.14 0.49 1.29
CA ALA A 307 4.36 0.48 2.09
C ALA A 307 5.61 0.71 1.24
N ALA A 308 6.71 1.12 1.89
CA ALA A 308 7.96 1.47 1.22
C ALA A 308 9.02 0.38 1.35
N THR A 309 9.78 0.17 0.27
CA THR A 309 10.85 -0.85 0.20
C THR A 309 12.18 -0.39 0.81
N ARG A 310 12.39 0.92 0.99
CA ARG A 310 13.66 1.50 1.46
C ARG A 310 13.45 2.61 2.50
N VAL A 311 14.54 3.28 2.90
CA VAL A 311 14.49 4.46 3.77
C VAL A 311 13.65 5.56 3.12
N THR A 312 12.68 6.08 3.85
CA THR A 312 11.81 7.18 3.41
C THR A 312 12.16 8.47 4.13
N MET A 313 11.87 9.59 3.50
CA MET A 313 12.15 10.92 4.03
C MET A 313 10.85 11.67 4.36
N PRO A 314 10.85 12.52 5.42
CA PRO A 314 9.63 13.20 5.88
C PRO A 314 8.90 14.01 4.81
N TYR A 315 9.64 14.71 3.93
CA TYR A 315 9.03 15.51 2.88
C TYR A 315 8.33 14.63 1.85
N GLY A 316 9.03 13.63 1.27
CA GLY A 316 8.47 12.73 0.28
C GLY A 316 7.27 11.95 0.84
N ASN A 317 7.35 11.50 2.10
CA ASN A 317 6.25 10.88 2.83
C ASN A 317 5.03 11.81 2.95
N THR A 318 5.25 13.09 3.27
CA THR A 318 4.17 14.05 3.42
C THR A 318 3.48 14.34 2.09
N VAL A 319 4.25 14.51 1.00
CA VAL A 319 3.70 14.77 -0.33
C VAL A 319 2.92 13.56 -0.85
N LEU A 320 3.52 12.36 -0.83
CA LEU A 320 2.83 11.16 -1.30
C LEU A 320 1.60 10.83 -0.43
N GLY A 321 1.71 10.97 0.89
CA GLY A 321 0.59 10.77 1.81
C GLY A 321 -0.55 11.76 1.58
N TYR A 322 -0.24 13.02 1.30
CA TYR A 322 -1.23 14.03 0.92
C TYR A 322 -1.95 13.64 -0.37
N GLU A 323 -1.21 13.29 -1.42
CA GLU A 323 -1.81 12.90 -2.71
C GLU A 323 -2.59 11.59 -2.61
N LEU A 324 -2.15 10.64 -1.77
CA LEU A 324 -2.88 9.40 -1.52
C LEU A 324 -4.24 9.67 -0.84
N LEU A 325 -4.26 10.50 0.20
CA LEU A 325 -5.51 10.86 0.87
C LEU A 325 -6.43 11.68 -0.03
N ARG A 326 -5.86 12.58 -0.85
CA ARG A 326 -6.61 13.35 -1.85
C ARG A 326 -7.23 12.44 -2.89
N ALA A 327 -6.48 11.48 -3.45
CA ALA A 327 -7.01 10.49 -4.37
C ALA A 327 -8.11 9.64 -3.71
N CYS A 328 -7.90 9.18 -2.47
CA CYS A 328 -8.91 8.42 -1.74
C CYS A 328 -10.21 9.16 -1.49
N PHE A 329 -10.14 10.41 -1.03
CA PHE A 329 -11.32 11.08 -0.49
C PHE A 329 -11.94 12.12 -1.42
N HIS A 330 -11.15 12.70 -2.32
CA HIS A 330 -11.61 13.73 -3.24
C HIS A 330 -11.94 13.16 -4.62
N ASP A 331 -10.98 12.43 -5.22
CA ASP A 331 -11.17 11.90 -6.58
C ASP A 331 -11.95 10.59 -6.61
N ARG A 332 -11.77 9.74 -5.62
CA ARG A 332 -12.47 8.46 -5.43
C ARG A 332 -12.47 7.57 -6.68
N PRO A 333 -11.32 7.27 -7.27
CA PRO A 333 -11.28 6.36 -8.40
C PRO A 333 -11.83 4.99 -8.02
N ALA A 334 -12.23 4.20 -9.02
CA ALA A 334 -12.96 2.95 -8.79
C ALA A 334 -12.15 1.90 -8.02
N THR A 335 -10.81 1.91 -8.17
CA THR A 335 -9.95 0.86 -7.62
C THR A 335 -8.81 1.42 -6.77
N LEU A 336 -8.31 0.60 -5.84
CA LEU A 336 -7.18 0.96 -4.98
C LEU A 336 -5.88 1.19 -5.79
N GLY A 337 -5.67 0.40 -6.84
CA GLY A 337 -4.53 0.59 -7.73
C GLY A 337 -4.57 1.95 -8.43
N ASP A 338 -5.74 2.40 -8.89
CA ASP A 338 -5.90 3.74 -9.47
C ASP A 338 -5.70 4.85 -8.45
N VAL A 339 -6.08 4.63 -7.18
CA VAL A 339 -5.79 5.56 -6.09
C VAL A 339 -4.28 5.78 -5.95
N LEU A 340 -3.51 4.69 -5.87
CA LEU A 340 -2.05 4.80 -5.73
C LEU A 340 -1.41 5.37 -6.98
N ARG A 341 -1.79 4.91 -8.18
CA ARG A 341 -1.29 5.43 -9.46
C ARG A 341 -1.50 6.94 -9.57
N LEU A 342 -2.70 7.42 -9.27
CA LEU A 342 -3.02 8.85 -9.29
C LEU A 342 -2.18 9.64 -8.27
N ALA A 343 -2.02 9.11 -7.05
CA ALA A 343 -1.19 9.73 -6.02
C ALA A 343 0.29 9.82 -6.45
N GLN A 344 0.83 8.75 -7.05
CA GLN A 344 2.19 8.71 -7.57
C GLN A 344 2.39 9.71 -8.71
N SER A 345 1.49 9.74 -9.70
CA SER A 345 1.56 10.69 -10.82
C SER A 345 1.53 12.15 -10.34
N ARG A 346 0.66 12.47 -9.38
CA ARG A 346 0.59 13.83 -8.79
C ARG A 346 1.80 14.18 -7.93
N THR A 347 2.38 13.21 -7.24
CA THR A 347 3.64 13.41 -6.49
C THR A 347 4.77 13.86 -7.40
N LEU A 348 4.81 13.35 -8.64
CA LEU A 348 5.80 13.71 -9.65
C LEU A 348 5.48 15.03 -10.38
N ALA A 349 4.20 15.37 -10.52
CA ALA A 349 3.75 16.55 -11.23
C ALA A 349 4.32 17.86 -10.64
N SER A 350 4.31 18.92 -11.45
CA SER A 350 4.72 20.25 -11.01
C SER A 350 3.76 20.81 -9.96
N ALA A 351 4.27 21.68 -9.08
CA ALA A 351 3.49 22.28 -7.99
C ALA A 351 2.50 23.39 -8.43
N ALA A 352 2.42 23.69 -9.73
CA ALA A 352 1.72 24.89 -10.20
C ALA A 352 0.22 24.91 -9.89
N ASP A 353 -0.41 23.73 -9.84
CA ASP A 353 -1.86 23.59 -9.67
C ASP A 353 -2.26 23.04 -8.29
N ASP A 354 -1.32 22.89 -7.37
CA ASP A 354 -1.56 22.35 -6.03
C ASP A 354 -1.35 23.42 -4.95
N PRO A 355 -2.40 23.85 -4.22
CA PRO A 355 -2.28 24.91 -3.21
C PRO A 355 -1.43 24.54 -2.01
N MET A 356 -1.24 23.24 -1.71
CA MET A 356 -0.45 22.76 -0.57
C MET A 356 1.02 22.57 -0.92
N ARG A 357 1.34 22.14 -2.13
CA ARG A 357 2.69 21.78 -2.57
C ARG A 357 3.73 22.90 -2.35
N PRO A 358 3.48 24.17 -2.74
CA PRO A 358 4.44 25.26 -2.52
C PRO A 358 4.78 25.45 -1.04
N SER A 359 3.79 25.27 -0.15
CA SER A 359 3.99 25.37 1.30
C SER A 359 4.85 24.23 1.83
N LEU A 360 4.59 23.00 1.39
CA LEU A 360 5.40 21.81 1.75
C LEU A 360 6.83 21.93 1.23
N ASP A 361 6.99 22.35 -0.03
CA ASP A 361 8.31 22.58 -0.64
C ASP A 361 9.12 23.66 0.10
N GLY A 362 8.46 24.76 0.48
CA GLY A 362 9.08 25.84 1.24
C GLY A 362 9.54 25.37 2.63
N LEU A 363 8.67 24.65 3.32
CA LEU A 363 8.99 24.06 4.62
C LEU A 363 10.17 23.08 4.53
N ALA A 364 10.13 22.17 3.57
CA ALA A 364 11.19 21.18 3.36
C ALA A 364 12.56 21.82 3.08
N ARG A 365 12.61 22.87 2.24
CA ARG A 365 13.86 23.63 1.99
C ARG A 365 14.40 24.30 3.25
N GLY A 366 13.53 24.67 4.18
CA GLY A 366 13.93 25.31 5.44
C GLY A 366 14.50 24.35 6.49
N ILE A 367 14.11 23.07 6.46
CA ILE A 367 14.49 22.10 7.49
C ILE A 367 15.41 20.97 7.01
N SER A 368 15.46 20.70 5.68
CA SER A 368 16.28 19.62 5.13
C SER A 368 17.75 20.05 5.04
N PRO A 369 18.70 19.18 5.45
CA PRO A 369 20.12 19.46 5.29
C PRO A 369 20.51 19.49 3.80
N PRO A 370 21.41 20.41 3.40
CA PRO A 370 21.86 20.51 2.02
C PRO A 370 22.76 19.31 1.61
N PRO A 371 22.85 18.98 0.30
CA PRO A 371 22.08 19.58 -0.80
C PRO A 371 20.63 19.07 -0.85
N VAL A 372 19.68 19.96 -1.14
CA VAL A 372 18.24 19.65 -1.19
C VAL A 372 17.80 19.49 -2.63
N ASP A 373 17.39 18.28 -3.02
CA ASP A 373 16.74 17.98 -4.30
C ASP A 373 15.37 17.34 -4.05
N LEU A 374 14.36 18.18 -3.87
CA LEU A 374 13.00 17.74 -3.58
C LEU A 374 12.36 16.95 -4.74
N ALA A 375 12.77 17.22 -5.99
CA ALA A 375 12.25 16.50 -7.14
C ALA A 375 12.83 15.07 -7.19
N ALA A 376 14.12 14.91 -6.92
CA ALA A 376 14.74 13.59 -6.82
C ALA A 376 14.15 12.80 -5.64
N GLU A 377 13.92 13.44 -4.49
CA GLU A 377 13.29 12.79 -3.33
C GLU A 377 11.89 12.28 -3.67
N ARG A 378 11.05 13.06 -4.36
CA ARG A 378 9.73 12.60 -4.82
C ARG A 378 9.82 11.42 -5.79
N ARG A 379 10.77 11.45 -6.75
CA ARG A 379 10.97 10.33 -7.69
C ARG A 379 11.36 9.03 -6.96
N GLU A 380 12.25 9.10 -5.97
CA GLU A 380 12.61 7.94 -5.17
C GLU A 380 11.44 7.44 -4.31
N HIS A 381 10.62 8.34 -3.74
CA HIS A 381 9.43 7.95 -2.97
C HIS A 381 8.39 7.24 -3.85
N VAL A 382 8.14 7.73 -5.06
CA VAL A 382 7.26 7.04 -6.02
C VAL A 382 7.82 5.67 -6.39
N ALA A 383 9.13 5.56 -6.59
CA ALA A 383 9.77 4.29 -6.92
C ALA A 383 9.72 3.26 -5.77
N MET A 384 9.70 3.69 -4.50
CA MET A 384 9.78 2.78 -3.36
C MET A 384 8.43 2.42 -2.73
N TYR A 385 7.37 3.21 -2.95
CA TYR A 385 6.04 2.91 -2.38
C TYR A 385 5.22 2.04 -3.32
N HIS A 386 4.78 0.88 -2.79
CA HIS A 386 4.05 -0.14 -3.54
C HIS A 386 2.72 -0.50 -2.90
N LEU A 387 1.79 -0.96 -3.72
CA LEU A 387 0.59 -1.64 -3.30
C LEU A 387 0.89 -3.13 -3.17
N LEU A 388 0.92 -3.64 -1.94
CA LEU A 388 0.85 -5.05 -1.65
C LEU A 388 -0.63 -5.43 -1.50
N GLY A 389 -1.17 -6.16 -2.49
CA GLY A 389 -2.59 -6.49 -2.60
C GLY A 389 -3.12 -6.40 -4.02
N ASP A 390 -4.43 -6.51 -4.14
CA ASP A 390 -5.15 -6.49 -5.42
C ASP A 390 -5.36 -5.06 -5.93
N PRO A 391 -4.78 -4.64 -7.07
CA PRO A 391 -4.99 -3.30 -7.61
C PRO A 391 -6.42 -3.04 -8.09
N LEU A 392 -7.21 -4.09 -8.36
CA LEU A 392 -8.61 -3.98 -8.73
C LEU A 392 -9.55 -3.89 -7.52
N LEU A 393 -9.02 -3.89 -6.28
CA LEU A 393 -9.82 -3.79 -5.07
C LEU A 393 -10.64 -2.50 -5.07
N ARG A 394 -11.97 -2.64 -4.93
CA ARG A 394 -12.89 -1.50 -4.83
C ARG A 394 -12.98 -1.03 -3.40
N LEU A 395 -12.56 0.22 -3.16
CA LEU A 395 -12.65 0.83 -1.83
C LEU A 395 -14.14 1.06 -1.45
N ARG A 396 -14.40 0.94 -0.16
CA ARG A 396 -15.77 0.98 0.39
C ARG A 396 -16.14 2.42 0.75
N TYR A 397 -16.59 3.15 -0.25
CA TYR A 397 -17.16 4.48 -0.03
C TYR A 397 -18.63 4.35 0.35
N VAL A 398 -19.01 4.80 1.54
CA VAL A 398 -20.41 4.80 1.99
C VAL A 398 -21.13 5.99 1.37
N ALA A 399 -22.23 5.74 0.66
CA ALA A 399 -23.07 6.81 0.13
C ALA A 399 -23.73 7.62 1.25
N GLU A 400 -23.95 8.92 1.03
CA GLU A 400 -24.55 9.83 2.04
C GLU A 400 -25.93 9.36 2.51
N GLU A 401 -26.76 8.82 1.62
CA GLU A 401 -28.13 8.36 1.92
C GLU A 401 -28.22 7.21 2.94
N VAL A 402 -27.15 6.37 3.06
CA VAL A 402 -27.14 5.25 4.04
C VAL A 402 -26.88 5.76 5.46
N ALA A 403 -26.24 6.94 5.62
CA ALA A 403 -25.94 7.51 6.91
C ALA A 403 -27.21 8.03 7.61
N ASP A 404 -28.14 8.64 6.88
CA ASP A 404 -29.37 9.18 7.46
C ASP A 404 -30.34 8.08 7.91
N ALA A 405 -30.42 6.96 7.16
CA ALA A 405 -31.27 5.84 7.53
C ALA A 405 -30.79 5.11 8.80
N SER A 406 -29.47 5.05 9.04
CA SER A 406 -28.93 4.40 10.24
C SER A 406 -29.02 5.30 11.49
N ILE A 407 -28.93 6.61 11.33
CA ILE A 407 -29.12 7.58 12.42
C ILE A 407 -30.58 7.58 12.89
N GLN A 408 -31.54 7.50 11.98
CA GLN A 408 -32.96 7.38 12.34
C GLN A 408 -33.28 6.06 13.06
N ALA A 409 -32.66 4.94 12.66
CA ALA A 409 -32.87 3.67 13.35
C ALA A 409 -32.30 3.65 14.77
N ASP A 410 -31.18 4.32 15.02
CA ASP A 410 -30.58 4.44 16.36
C ASP A 410 -31.36 5.42 17.27
N GLU A 411 -32.00 6.48 16.72
CA GLU A 411 -32.86 7.39 17.47
C GLU A 411 -34.21 6.77 17.84
N GLU A 412 -34.81 5.92 17.00
CA GLU A 412 -36.05 5.21 17.34
C GLU A 412 -35.86 4.12 18.40
N THR A 413 -34.65 3.58 18.57
CA THR A 413 -34.35 2.56 19.57
C THR A 413 -34.11 3.15 20.98
N VAL A 414 -33.93 4.46 21.11
CA VAL A 414 -33.68 5.16 22.39
C VAL A 414 -35.01 5.70 23.00
N THR A 415 -36.13 5.67 22.27
CA THR A 415 -37.40 6.24 22.76
C THR A 415 -38.35 5.21 23.39
N VAL A 416 -37.90 3.97 23.64
CA VAL A 416 -38.68 2.97 24.35
C VAL A 416 -37.91 2.44 25.55
N LYS A 417 -37.82 3.28 26.64
CA LYS A 417 -37.94 2.89 28.03
C LYS A 417 -37.98 4.10 28.95
#